data_488cacb3f25dfa70477dd282fa5dd0b7
#
_entry.id   488cacb3f25dfa70477dd282fa5dd0b7
#
_cell.length_a   1.000
_cell.length_b   1.000
_cell.length_c   1.000
_cell.angle_alpha   90.00
_cell.angle_beta   90.00
_cell.angle_gamma   90.00
#
_symmetry.space_group_name_H-M   'P 1'
#
loop_
_entity.id
_entity.type
_entity.pdbx_description
1 polymer ?
#
loop_
_entity_poly.entity_id
_entity_poly.type
_entity_poly.pdbx_seq_one_letter_code
_entity_poly.pdbx_strand_id
1 'polypeptide(L)'
;MKLQSAHIKNYKGISEAQINVDGKSFIVTAPNGAGKTSTIQAFLSTLSGQGHPTEVIRKGETMAEVIVEVGDEQDTYKVRAVWSNNTGKTEGNITVHNSQGQKLGIKAFRQMLGTISFDVVENFLRRKKNEQIELLKTLSGRKKELDLLDIERKKAYEDRTDVNRKVSEYEGKLKGQELGEMLKAIDTSDIYSQMQNVGKEVELYVRAESGKAE
;
A
#
# COMPACT_ATOMS: atom_id res chain seq x y z
N MET A 1 6.02 18.68 4.80
CA MET A 1 7.01 18.27 5.83
C MET A 1 8.20 17.61 5.18
N LYS A 2 9.41 17.99 5.58
CA LYS A 2 10.68 17.47 5.08
C LYS A 2 11.55 17.07 6.26
N LEU A 3 12.50 16.14 6.07
CA LEU A 3 13.50 15.79 7.07
C LEU A 3 14.45 16.98 7.25
N GLN A 4 14.62 17.43 8.47
CA GLN A 4 15.55 18.52 8.82
C GLN A 4 16.84 17.95 9.40
N SER A 5 16.72 17.18 10.45
CA SER A 5 17.86 16.56 11.11
C SER A 5 17.50 15.19 11.67
N ALA A 6 18.51 14.38 11.94
CA ALA A 6 18.37 13.14 12.69
C ALA A 6 19.61 12.85 13.53
N HIS A 7 19.38 12.31 14.72
CA HIS A 7 20.40 11.79 15.60
C HIS A 7 20.06 10.35 15.97
N ILE A 8 20.98 9.44 15.72
CA ILE A 8 20.81 8.00 15.94
C ILE A 8 21.91 7.55 16.90
N LYS A 9 21.56 6.90 17.99
CA LYS A 9 22.49 6.38 18.97
C LYS A 9 22.19 4.93 19.32
N ASN A 10 23.20 4.09 19.29
CA ASN A 10 23.16 2.68 19.67
C ASN A 10 22.06 1.86 18.95
N TYR A 11 21.78 2.19 17.69
CA TYR A 11 20.74 1.53 16.91
C TYR A 11 21.37 0.49 15.97
N LYS A 12 21.12 -0.78 16.20
CA LYS A 12 21.69 -1.90 15.41
C LYS A 12 23.22 -1.78 15.26
N GLY A 13 23.71 -1.67 14.02
CA GLY A 13 25.13 -1.50 13.72
C GLY A 13 25.68 -0.09 13.97
N ILE A 14 24.83 0.91 14.26
CA ILE A 14 25.21 2.30 14.41
C ILE A 14 25.50 2.58 15.90
N SER A 15 26.71 3.04 16.21
CA SER A 15 27.04 3.56 17.54
C SER A 15 26.46 4.96 17.73
N GLU A 16 26.80 5.85 16.82
CA GLU A 16 26.29 7.21 16.80
C GLU A 16 26.34 7.74 15.36
N ALA A 17 25.31 8.45 14.94
CA ALA A 17 25.25 9.15 13.66
C ALA A 17 24.40 10.41 13.79
N GLN A 18 24.93 11.53 13.31
CA GLN A 18 24.20 12.78 13.20
C GLN A 18 24.09 13.17 11.73
N ILE A 19 22.89 13.51 11.29
CA ILE A 19 22.56 13.81 9.91
C ILE A 19 21.78 15.13 9.90
N ASN A 20 22.31 16.13 9.21
CA ASN A 20 21.64 17.40 8.97
C ASN A 20 21.34 17.52 7.48
N VAL A 21 20.08 17.66 7.13
CA VAL A 21 19.61 17.63 5.74
C VAL A 21 18.96 18.94 5.33
N ASP A 22 18.45 19.68 6.30
CA ASP A 22 17.80 21.00 6.10
C ASP A 22 16.71 20.96 5.01
N GLY A 23 15.90 19.90 5.02
CA GLY A 23 14.81 19.71 4.07
C GLY A 23 15.23 19.35 2.64
N LYS A 24 16.50 19.07 2.39
CA LYS A 24 17.03 18.68 1.07
C LYS A 24 17.05 17.15 0.91
N SER A 25 17.18 16.71 -0.31
CA SER A 25 17.44 15.29 -0.59
C SER A 25 18.88 14.94 -0.22
N PHE A 26 19.09 13.76 0.34
CA PHE A 26 20.43 13.28 0.69
C PHE A 26 20.62 11.82 0.27
N ILE A 27 21.86 11.44 0.05
CA ILE A 27 22.24 10.08 -0.33
C ILE A 27 23.22 9.56 0.74
N VAL A 28 22.92 8.38 1.27
CA VAL A 28 23.81 7.67 2.19
C VAL A 28 24.66 6.68 1.41
N THR A 29 25.95 6.96 1.32
CA THR A 29 26.94 6.10 0.67
C THR A 29 27.92 5.58 1.73
N ALA A 30 28.16 4.28 1.73
CA ALA A 30 29.13 3.66 2.63
C ALA A 30 29.41 2.22 2.16
N PRO A 31 30.50 1.57 2.59
CA PRO A 31 30.75 0.16 2.35
C PRO A 31 29.61 -0.75 2.86
N ASN A 32 29.60 -2.00 2.41
CA ASN A 32 28.65 -2.97 2.93
C ASN A 32 28.89 -3.22 4.43
N GLY A 33 27.83 -3.34 5.20
CA GLY A 33 27.91 -3.49 6.66
C GLY A 33 28.03 -2.19 7.46
N ALA A 34 28.25 -1.03 6.83
CA ALA A 34 28.46 0.26 7.52
C ALA A 34 27.19 0.91 8.10
N GLY A 35 26.02 0.24 8.05
CA GLY A 35 24.80 0.75 8.68
C GLY A 35 23.83 1.52 7.79
N LYS A 36 24.01 1.54 6.45
CA LYS A 36 23.08 2.22 5.51
C LYS A 36 21.63 1.83 5.72
N THR A 37 21.35 0.53 5.68
CA THR A 37 20.02 -0.01 5.92
C THR A 37 19.53 0.26 7.34
N SER A 38 20.41 0.23 8.32
CA SER A 38 20.09 0.53 9.72
C SER A 38 19.66 2.00 9.89
N THR A 39 20.28 2.93 9.17
CA THR A 39 19.89 4.34 9.16
C THR A 39 18.46 4.53 8.62
N ILE A 40 18.16 3.92 7.49
CA ILE A 40 16.81 3.94 6.90
C ILE A 40 15.78 3.31 7.85
N GLN A 41 16.12 2.17 8.44
CA GLN A 41 15.24 1.49 9.40
C GLN A 41 15.03 2.29 10.68
N ALA A 42 16.04 3.04 11.15
CA ALA A 42 15.90 3.95 12.28
C ALA A 42 14.85 5.03 12.02
N PHE A 43 14.84 5.63 10.82
CA PHE A 43 13.82 6.61 10.43
C PHE A 43 12.43 5.97 10.34
N LEU A 44 12.32 4.81 9.69
CA LEU A 44 11.05 4.09 9.56
C LEU A 44 10.44 3.75 10.92
N SER A 45 11.21 3.11 11.79
CA SER A 45 10.72 2.70 13.11
C SER A 45 10.32 3.89 13.97
N THR A 46 11.01 5.04 13.83
CA THR A 46 10.70 6.25 14.59
C THR A 46 9.47 6.97 14.04
N LEU A 47 9.38 7.17 12.73
CA LEU A 47 8.33 7.98 12.12
C LEU A 47 7.03 7.19 11.88
N SER A 48 7.12 6.03 11.23
CA SER A 48 5.93 5.23 10.90
C SER A 48 5.53 4.25 11.99
N GLY A 49 6.45 3.88 12.86
CA GLY A 49 6.26 2.81 13.85
C GLY A 49 6.18 1.42 13.21
N GLN A 50 6.50 1.30 11.93
CA GLN A 50 6.55 0.04 11.21
C GLN A 50 7.97 -0.53 11.25
N GLY A 51 8.08 -1.84 11.14
CA GLY A 51 9.36 -2.50 11.01
C GLY A 51 10.20 -2.50 12.28
N HIS A 52 9.57 -2.72 13.43
CA HIS A 52 10.33 -2.99 14.66
C HIS A 52 11.14 -4.28 14.47
N PRO A 53 12.44 -4.18 14.21
CA PRO A 53 13.27 -5.36 14.17
C PRO A 53 13.37 -5.95 15.58
N THR A 54 13.46 -7.25 15.69
CA THR A 54 13.61 -7.98 16.96
C THR A 54 14.83 -7.52 17.75
N GLU A 55 15.86 -7.04 17.06
CA GLU A 55 17.09 -6.52 17.66
C GLU A 55 17.33 -5.08 17.22
N VAL A 56 16.77 -4.13 17.97
CA VAL A 56 16.90 -2.68 17.74
C VAL A 56 18.17 -2.14 18.38
N ILE A 57 18.45 -2.58 19.59
CA ILE A 57 19.55 -2.08 20.41
C ILE A 57 20.86 -2.70 19.92
N ARG A 58 21.90 -1.87 19.82
CA ARG A 58 23.24 -2.31 19.45
C ARG A 58 23.74 -3.36 20.43
N LYS A 59 24.40 -4.39 19.92
CA LYS A 59 24.96 -5.45 20.75
C LYS A 59 25.98 -4.90 21.76
N GLY A 60 25.74 -5.19 23.03
CA GLY A 60 26.53 -4.69 24.13
C GLY A 60 25.98 -3.42 24.81
N GLU A 61 24.91 -2.84 24.24
CA GLU A 61 24.25 -1.65 24.80
C GLU A 61 22.91 -2.02 25.45
N THR A 62 22.46 -1.19 26.37
CA THR A 62 21.19 -1.38 27.09
C THR A 62 20.05 -0.54 26.52
N MET A 63 20.37 0.46 25.73
CA MET A 63 19.41 1.44 25.20
C MET A 63 19.83 1.92 23.81
N ALA A 64 18.83 2.11 22.94
CA ALA A 64 18.99 2.80 21.66
C ALA A 64 18.07 4.02 21.63
N GLU A 65 18.54 5.09 21.00
CA GLU A 65 17.79 6.32 20.85
C GLU A 65 17.86 6.81 19.40
N VAL A 66 16.72 7.25 18.89
CA VAL A 66 16.64 7.91 17.59
C VAL A 66 15.79 9.17 17.74
N ILE A 67 16.35 10.30 17.36
CA ILE A 67 15.67 11.59 17.34
C ILE A 67 15.61 12.02 15.88
N VAL A 68 14.42 12.36 15.40
CA VAL A 68 14.21 12.84 14.02
C VAL A 68 13.44 14.14 14.08
N GLU A 69 13.94 15.15 13.41
CA GLU A 69 13.25 16.42 13.24
C GLU A 69 12.71 16.50 11.81
N VAL A 70 11.38 16.70 11.70
CA VAL A 70 10.67 16.83 10.43
C VAL A 70 9.82 18.08 10.47
N GLY A 71 9.75 18.79 9.37
CA GLY A 71 8.95 20.02 9.30
C GLY A 71 9.18 20.79 8.01
N ASP A 72 8.77 22.03 8.07
CA ASP A 72 9.03 23.07 7.08
C ASP A 72 9.44 24.37 7.80
N GLU A 73 9.44 25.49 7.11
CA GLU A 73 9.83 26.79 7.66
C GLU A 73 8.90 27.29 8.78
N GLN A 74 7.68 26.80 8.86
CA GLN A 74 6.66 27.25 9.81
C GLN A 74 6.52 26.32 11.00
N ASP A 75 6.50 25.01 10.77
CA ASP A 75 6.24 23.99 11.78
C ASP A 75 7.31 22.90 11.77
N THR A 76 7.97 22.71 12.89
CA THR A 76 8.93 21.62 13.10
C THR A 76 8.47 20.70 14.22
N TYR A 77 8.58 19.42 13.98
CA TYR A 77 8.23 18.36 14.93
C TYR A 77 9.46 17.52 15.26
N LYS A 78 9.71 17.37 16.54
CA LYS A 78 10.77 16.50 17.07
C LYS A 78 10.17 15.19 17.52
N VAL A 79 10.55 14.12 16.83
CA VAL A 79 10.13 12.73 17.13
C VAL A 79 11.29 12.03 17.80
N ARG A 80 11.10 11.58 19.02
CA ARG A 80 12.09 10.86 19.80
C ARG A 80 11.60 9.45 20.06
N ALA A 81 12.33 8.46 19.61
CA ALA A 81 12.12 7.05 19.90
C ALA A 81 13.24 6.52 20.78
N VAL A 82 12.89 5.86 21.87
CA VAL A 82 13.83 5.23 22.79
C VAL A 82 13.43 3.78 22.95
N TRP A 83 14.39 2.89 22.79
CA TRP A 83 14.23 1.46 23.04
C TRP A 83 15.15 1.08 24.20
N SER A 84 14.62 0.38 25.17
CA SER A 84 15.36 -0.15 26.31
C SER A 84 15.11 -1.63 26.47
N ASN A 85 16.11 -2.34 26.95
CA ASN A 85 15.98 -3.75 27.26
C ASN A 85 15.69 -3.91 28.75
N ASN A 86 14.41 -4.02 29.09
CA ASN A 86 13.96 -4.28 30.43
C ASN A 86 13.48 -5.73 30.53
N THR A 87 14.05 -6.50 31.46
CA THR A 87 13.62 -7.89 31.75
C THR A 87 13.62 -8.83 30.52
N GLY A 88 14.57 -8.68 29.58
CA GLY A 88 14.70 -9.54 28.40
C GLY A 88 13.74 -9.22 27.24
N LYS A 89 12.95 -8.18 27.36
CA LYS A 89 12.11 -7.67 26.25
C LYS A 89 12.54 -6.25 25.87
N THR A 90 12.64 -6.01 24.57
CA THR A 90 12.91 -4.66 24.05
C THR A 90 11.58 -3.90 24.01
N GLU A 91 11.49 -2.84 24.80
CA GLU A 91 10.34 -1.93 24.80
C GLU A 91 10.70 -0.63 24.10
N GLY A 92 9.82 -0.16 23.23
CA GLY A 92 10.00 1.10 22.50
C GLY A 92 8.99 2.16 22.95
N ASN A 93 9.47 3.34 23.26
CA ASN A 93 8.63 4.51 23.56
C ASN A 93 8.90 5.61 22.54
N ILE A 94 7.85 6.12 21.89
CA ILE A 94 7.95 7.20 20.90
C ILE A 94 7.17 8.41 21.40
N THR A 95 7.83 9.55 21.43
CA THR A 95 7.24 10.83 21.81
C THR A 95 7.40 11.83 20.67
N VAL A 96 6.39 12.69 20.49
CA VAL A 96 6.38 13.74 19.48
C VAL A 96 6.15 15.08 20.16
N HIS A 97 6.97 16.07 19.83
CA HIS A 97 6.84 17.45 20.32
C HIS A 97 6.84 18.41 19.11
N ASN A 98 6.02 19.44 19.18
CA ASN A 98 6.08 20.52 18.20
C ASN A 98 7.21 21.52 18.54
N SER A 99 7.40 22.54 17.71
CA SER A 99 8.38 23.62 17.91
C SER A 99 8.22 24.37 19.23
N GLN A 100 7.01 24.37 19.83
CA GLN A 100 6.70 24.99 21.11
C GLN A 100 6.92 24.04 22.31
N GLY A 101 7.43 22.82 22.07
CA GLY A 101 7.64 21.81 23.11
C GLY A 101 6.37 21.10 23.58
N GLN A 102 5.22 21.34 22.96
CA GLN A 102 3.99 20.67 23.31
C GLN A 102 3.98 19.24 22.76
N LYS A 103 3.54 18.29 23.60
CA LYS A 103 3.45 16.89 23.23
C LYS A 103 2.25 16.64 22.32
N LEU A 104 2.46 16.00 21.17
CA LEU A 104 1.41 15.55 20.25
C LEU A 104 1.15 14.05 20.42
N GLY A 105 -0.10 13.67 20.12
CA GLY A 105 -0.46 12.27 19.98
C GLY A 105 0.19 11.67 18.72
N ILE A 106 0.88 10.53 18.88
CA ILE A 106 1.59 9.88 17.77
C ILE A 106 0.69 9.52 16.59
N LYS A 107 -0.59 9.19 16.85
CA LYS A 107 -1.58 8.89 15.80
C LYS A 107 -1.88 10.14 14.96
N ALA A 108 -2.11 11.28 15.60
CA ALA A 108 -2.36 12.55 14.92
C ALA A 108 -1.15 12.98 14.10
N PHE A 109 0.05 12.89 14.67
CA PHE A 109 1.30 13.17 13.96
C PHE A 109 1.46 12.30 12.71
N ARG A 110 1.23 10.99 12.80
CA ARG A 110 1.32 10.09 11.65
C ARG A 110 0.28 10.37 10.57
N GLN A 111 -0.91 10.83 10.93
CA GLN A 111 -1.91 11.28 9.95
C GLN A 111 -1.44 12.53 9.20
N MET A 112 -0.80 13.48 9.89
CA MET A 112 -0.22 14.67 9.26
C MET A 112 0.97 14.34 8.37
N LEU A 113 1.80 13.38 8.79
CA LEU A 113 2.98 12.95 8.06
C LEU A 113 2.64 12.21 6.75
N GLY A 114 1.45 11.60 6.69
CA GLY A 114 1.02 10.76 5.58
C GLY A 114 1.74 9.41 5.53
N THR A 115 1.67 8.75 4.38
CA THR A 115 2.32 7.45 4.20
C THR A 115 3.79 7.64 3.85
N ILE A 116 4.68 7.50 4.84
CA ILE A 116 6.11 7.38 4.56
C ILE A 116 6.41 5.92 4.22
N SER A 117 6.86 5.70 3.01
CA SER A 117 7.35 4.40 2.58
C SER A 117 8.78 4.57 2.04
N PHE A 118 9.75 3.91 2.66
CA PHE A 118 11.12 3.90 2.18
C PHE A 118 11.35 2.87 1.08
N ASP A 119 10.55 1.84 1.08
CA ASP A 119 10.53 0.86 0.01
C ASP A 119 9.12 0.73 -0.52
N VAL A 120 8.77 1.68 -1.38
CA VAL A 120 7.44 1.72 -2.01
C VAL A 120 7.18 0.43 -2.77
N VAL A 121 8.19 -0.09 -3.45
CA VAL A 121 8.09 -1.29 -4.28
C VAL A 121 7.93 -2.54 -3.41
N GLU A 122 8.80 -2.75 -2.42
CA GLU A 122 8.71 -3.92 -1.54
C GLU A 122 7.43 -3.91 -0.70
N ASN A 123 7.06 -2.75 -0.14
CA ASN A 123 5.80 -2.60 0.57
C ASN A 123 4.58 -2.83 -0.32
N PHE A 124 4.64 -2.42 -1.59
CA PHE A 124 3.60 -2.70 -2.57
C PHE A 124 3.51 -4.20 -2.87
N LEU A 125 4.63 -4.85 -3.14
CA LEU A 125 4.69 -6.27 -3.48
C LEU A 125 4.28 -7.19 -2.31
N ARG A 126 4.54 -6.78 -1.07
CA ARG A 126 4.14 -7.54 0.14
C ARG A 126 2.65 -7.41 0.47
N ARG A 127 1.93 -6.44 -0.11
CA ARG A 127 0.49 -6.29 0.13
C ARG A 127 -0.30 -7.39 -0.55
N LYS A 128 -1.46 -7.71 0.01
CA LYS A 128 -2.42 -8.59 -0.66
C LYS A 128 -2.89 -7.96 -1.96
N LYS A 129 -3.21 -8.78 -2.95
CA LYS A 129 -3.63 -8.35 -4.29
C LYS A 129 -4.72 -7.25 -4.27
N ASN A 130 -5.72 -7.41 -3.40
CA ASN A 130 -6.80 -6.41 -3.28
C ASN A 130 -6.30 -5.06 -2.76
N GLU A 131 -5.36 -5.05 -1.81
CA GLU A 131 -4.76 -3.83 -1.27
C GLU A 131 -3.84 -3.15 -2.30
N GLN A 132 -3.17 -3.93 -3.15
CA GLN A 132 -2.38 -3.42 -4.27
C GLN A 132 -3.29 -2.70 -5.27
N ILE A 133 -4.41 -3.32 -5.64
CA ILE A 133 -5.41 -2.74 -6.57
C ILE A 133 -5.97 -1.43 -6.00
N GLU A 134 -6.37 -1.41 -4.74
CA GLU A 134 -6.91 -0.21 -4.09
C GLU A 134 -5.89 0.94 -4.03
N LEU A 135 -4.62 0.61 -3.77
CA LEU A 135 -3.56 1.61 -3.80
C LEU A 135 -3.36 2.18 -5.21
N LEU A 136 -3.32 1.32 -6.24
CA LEU A 136 -3.19 1.75 -7.63
C LEU A 136 -4.38 2.62 -8.08
N LYS A 137 -5.61 2.25 -7.73
CA LYS A 137 -6.81 3.07 -7.97
C LYS A 137 -6.69 4.46 -7.33
N THR A 138 -6.17 4.51 -6.10
CA THR A 138 -5.97 5.78 -5.39
C THR A 138 -4.90 6.64 -6.05
N LEU A 139 -3.77 6.05 -6.44
CA LEU A 139 -2.66 6.74 -7.09
C LEU A 139 -3.02 7.24 -8.52
N SER A 140 -3.91 6.53 -9.22
CA SER A 140 -4.37 6.94 -10.55
C SER A 140 -5.24 8.22 -10.54
N GLY A 141 -5.72 8.65 -9.37
CA GLY A 141 -6.66 9.77 -9.24
C GLY A 141 -8.09 9.47 -9.75
N ARG A 142 -8.31 8.28 -10.33
CA ARG A 142 -9.58 7.86 -10.96
C ARG A 142 -10.34 6.83 -10.12
N LYS A 143 -10.11 6.80 -8.81
CA LYS A 143 -10.68 5.78 -7.91
C LYS A 143 -12.20 5.68 -8.06
N LYS A 144 -12.92 6.81 -8.08
CA LYS A 144 -14.40 6.83 -8.18
C LYS A 144 -14.90 6.17 -9.45
N GLU A 145 -14.28 6.45 -10.60
CA GLU A 145 -14.65 5.86 -11.88
C GLU A 145 -14.39 4.35 -11.90
N LEU A 146 -13.23 3.94 -11.41
CA LEU A 146 -12.84 2.53 -11.34
C LEU A 146 -13.74 1.73 -10.40
N ASP A 147 -14.16 2.33 -9.28
CA ASP A 147 -15.09 1.69 -8.35
C ASP A 147 -16.50 1.52 -8.98
N LEU A 148 -16.97 2.49 -9.76
CA LEU A 148 -18.23 2.37 -10.52
C LEU A 148 -18.15 1.23 -11.54
N LEU A 149 -17.06 1.18 -12.32
CA LEU A 149 -16.84 0.09 -13.28
C LEU A 149 -16.76 -1.29 -12.60
N ASP A 150 -16.18 -1.39 -11.42
CA ASP A 150 -16.15 -2.65 -10.66
C ASP A 150 -17.55 -3.06 -10.20
N ILE A 151 -18.42 -2.11 -9.82
CA ILE A 151 -19.83 -2.38 -9.49
C ILE A 151 -20.58 -2.89 -10.71
N GLU A 152 -20.43 -2.21 -11.86
CA GLU A 152 -21.08 -2.63 -13.12
C GLU A 152 -20.61 -4.01 -13.55
N ARG A 153 -19.30 -4.25 -13.50
CA ARG A 153 -18.73 -5.58 -13.80
C ARG A 153 -19.28 -6.67 -12.89
N LYS A 154 -19.41 -6.38 -11.59
CA LYS A 154 -19.95 -7.34 -10.63
C LYS A 154 -21.39 -7.65 -10.93
N LYS A 155 -22.21 -6.63 -11.23
CA LYS A 155 -23.60 -6.80 -11.62
C LYS A 155 -23.74 -7.67 -12.88
N ALA A 156 -22.96 -7.35 -13.93
CA ALA A 156 -22.98 -8.16 -15.16
C ALA A 156 -22.57 -9.62 -14.92
N TYR A 157 -21.62 -9.85 -14.01
CA TYR A 157 -21.22 -11.21 -13.62
C TYR A 157 -22.35 -11.94 -12.87
N GLU A 158 -23.05 -11.27 -11.96
CA GLU A 158 -24.19 -11.82 -11.23
C GLU A 158 -25.35 -12.14 -12.20
N ASP A 159 -25.70 -11.23 -13.10
CA ASP A 159 -26.73 -11.42 -14.14
C ASP A 159 -26.39 -12.64 -15.02
N ARG A 160 -25.14 -12.74 -15.48
CA ARG A 160 -24.68 -13.92 -16.24
C ARG A 160 -24.80 -15.21 -15.44
N THR A 161 -24.47 -15.18 -14.16
CA THR A 161 -24.53 -16.34 -13.28
C THR A 161 -25.98 -16.81 -13.10
N ASP A 162 -26.92 -15.87 -12.94
CA ASP A 162 -28.36 -16.17 -12.83
C ASP A 162 -28.93 -16.74 -14.12
N VAL A 163 -28.53 -16.20 -15.28
CA VAL A 163 -28.92 -16.76 -16.58
C VAL A 163 -28.35 -18.17 -16.72
N ASN A 164 -27.09 -18.41 -16.43
CA ASN A 164 -26.50 -19.75 -16.52
C ASN A 164 -27.22 -20.76 -15.60
N ARG A 165 -27.58 -20.32 -14.38
CA ARG A 165 -28.35 -21.16 -13.46
C ARG A 165 -29.70 -21.56 -14.05
N LYS A 166 -30.44 -20.59 -14.62
CA LYS A 166 -31.73 -20.86 -15.30
C LYS A 166 -31.55 -21.81 -16.48
N VAL A 167 -30.51 -21.62 -17.30
CA VAL A 167 -30.20 -22.51 -18.40
C VAL A 167 -29.98 -23.94 -17.90
N SER A 168 -29.13 -24.13 -16.86
CA SER A 168 -28.90 -25.44 -16.26
C SER A 168 -30.17 -26.08 -15.68
N GLU A 169 -31.08 -25.29 -15.07
CA GLU A 169 -32.38 -25.77 -14.60
C GLU A 169 -33.26 -26.26 -15.75
N TYR A 170 -33.30 -25.50 -16.85
CA TYR A 170 -34.09 -25.91 -18.05
C TYR A 170 -33.46 -27.13 -18.73
N GLU A 171 -32.14 -27.20 -18.85
CA GLU A 171 -31.44 -28.38 -19.39
C GLU A 171 -31.72 -29.63 -18.53
N GLY A 172 -31.73 -29.47 -17.19
CA GLY A 172 -32.08 -30.56 -16.28
C GLY A 172 -33.51 -31.04 -16.44
N LYS A 173 -34.47 -30.12 -16.65
CA LYS A 173 -35.87 -30.46 -16.93
C LYS A 173 -36.04 -31.14 -18.28
N LEU A 174 -35.30 -30.69 -19.31
CA LEU A 174 -35.36 -31.30 -20.66
C LEU A 174 -34.78 -32.71 -20.68
N LYS A 175 -33.69 -32.97 -19.94
CA LYS A 175 -33.11 -34.33 -19.82
C LYS A 175 -34.03 -35.34 -19.13
N GLY A 176 -34.98 -34.86 -18.30
CA GLY A 176 -35.97 -35.71 -17.63
C GLY A 176 -37.23 -35.96 -18.42
N GLN A 177 -37.41 -35.29 -19.56
CA GLN A 177 -38.55 -35.51 -20.46
C GLN A 177 -38.02 -36.09 -21.77
N GLU A 178 -38.45 -37.30 -22.15
CA GLU A 178 -38.30 -37.80 -23.51
C GLU A 178 -39.14 -36.91 -24.45
N LEU A 179 -38.56 -35.82 -24.90
CA LEU A 179 -39.12 -34.95 -25.91
C LEU A 179 -38.79 -35.56 -27.28
N GLY A 180 -39.70 -36.40 -27.77
CA GLY A 180 -39.77 -36.71 -29.19
C GLY A 180 -39.82 -35.44 -30.01
N GLU A 181 -38.94 -35.32 -30.96
CA GLU A 181 -38.93 -34.56 -32.23
C GLU A 181 -39.34 -33.08 -32.28
N MET A 182 -39.54 -32.33 -31.19
CA MET A 182 -40.00 -30.92 -31.29
C MET A 182 -39.26 -29.88 -30.46
N LEU A 183 -37.95 -29.89 -30.48
CA LEU A 183 -37.20 -28.68 -30.09
C LEU A 183 -36.09 -28.41 -31.12
N LYS A 184 -36.40 -27.59 -32.12
CA LYS A 184 -35.38 -26.84 -32.84
C LYS A 184 -34.51 -26.17 -31.80
N ALA A 185 -33.21 -26.43 -31.84
CA ALA A 185 -32.24 -25.80 -31.00
C ALA A 185 -32.53 -24.29 -30.93
N ILE A 186 -32.66 -23.76 -29.75
CA ILE A 186 -32.70 -22.31 -29.56
C ILE A 186 -31.42 -21.79 -30.20
N ASP A 187 -31.53 -21.02 -31.25
CA ASP A 187 -30.43 -20.46 -31.97
C ASP A 187 -29.77 -19.41 -31.06
N THR A 188 -28.70 -19.81 -30.40
CA THR A 188 -27.92 -18.93 -29.55
C THR A 188 -26.98 -18.03 -30.35
N SER A 189 -27.04 -18.09 -31.71
CA SER A 189 -26.14 -17.33 -32.61
C SER A 189 -26.29 -15.83 -32.41
N ASP A 190 -27.48 -15.32 -32.12
CA ASP A 190 -27.73 -13.90 -31.84
C ASP A 190 -27.06 -13.44 -30.55
N ILE A 191 -27.10 -14.26 -29.51
CA ILE A 191 -26.43 -13.92 -28.22
C ILE A 191 -24.89 -13.93 -28.41
N TYR A 192 -24.36 -14.92 -29.13
CA TYR A 192 -22.96 -14.98 -29.48
C TYR A 192 -22.51 -13.78 -30.34
N SER A 193 -23.34 -13.37 -31.29
CA SER A 193 -23.10 -12.22 -32.15
C SER A 193 -23.09 -10.91 -31.34
N GLN A 194 -24.00 -10.74 -30.42
CA GLN A 194 -24.03 -9.58 -29.51
C GLN A 194 -22.80 -9.55 -28.58
N MET A 195 -22.41 -10.69 -28.00
CA MET A 195 -21.18 -10.78 -27.20
C MET A 195 -19.92 -10.47 -27.99
N GLN A 196 -19.81 -10.90 -29.24
CA GLN A 196 -18.66 -10.55 -30.12
C GLN A 196 -18.65 -9.07 -30.47
N ASN A 197 -19.83 -8.45 -30.70
CA ASN A 197 -19.89 -7.01 -30.99
C ASN A 197 -19.50 -6.16 -29.78
N VAL A 198 -19.96 -6.50 -28.57
CA VAL A 198 -19.53 -5.84 -27.34
C VAL A 198 -18.02 -6.02 -27.11
N GLY A 199 -17.48 -7.22 -27.40
CA GLY A 199 -16.02 -7.46 -27.34
C GLY A 199 -15.23 -6.56 -28.28
N LYS A 200 -15.70 -6.36 -29.52
CA LYS A 200 -15.08 -5.46 -30.51
C LYS A 200 -15.19 -3.98 -30.11
N GLU A 201 -16.31 -3.57 -29.54
CA GLU A 201 -16.47 -2.20 -29.03
C GLU A 201 -15.52 -1.91 -27.87
N VAL A 202 -15.36 -2.86 -26.95
CA VAL A 202 -14.39 -2.75 -25.85
C VAL A 202 -12.95 -2.67 -26.38
N GLU A 203 -12.58 -3.47 -27.36
CA GLU A 203 -11.26 -3.42 -28.01
C GLU A 203 -11.02 -2.08 -28.72
N LEU A 204 -12.02 -1.55 -29.41
CA LEU A 204 -11.95 -0.23 -30.05
C LEU A 204 -11.82 0.90 -29.02
N TYR A 205 -12.50 0.79 -27.88
CA TYR A 205 -12.40 1.77 -26.80
C TYR A 205 -11.01 1.76 -26.17
N VAL A 206 -10.47 0.58 -25.90
CA VAL A 206 -9.10 0.43 -25.36
C VAL A 206 -8.04 0.95 -26.33
N ARG A 207 -8.20 0.70 -27.65
CA ARG A 207 -7.31 1.26 -28.70
C ARG A 207 -7.41 2.78 -28.82
N ALA A 208 -8.60 3.33 -28.73
CA ALA A 208 -8.81 4.78 -28.81
C ALA A 208 -8.23 5.52 -27.57
N GLU A 209 -8.21 4.90 -26.41
CA GLU A 209 -7.57 5.46 -25.22
C GLU A 209 -6.04 5.31 -25.25
N SER A 210 -5.50 4.20 -25.75
CA SER A 210 -4.07 4.02 -25.87
C SER A 210 -3.43 4.92 -26.95
N GLY A 211 -4.20 5.31 -27.99
CA GLY A 211 -3.74 6.25 -29.03
C GLY A 211 -3.86 7.74 -28.65
N LYS A 212 -4.36 8.07 -27.46
CA LYS A 212 -4.38 9.45 -26.94
C LYS A 212 -3.23 9.75 -25.98
N ALA A 213 -2.34 8.78 -25.76
CA ALA A 213 -1.20 8.87 -24.84
C ALA A 213 0.15 9.09 -25.58
N GLU A 214 0.14 9.39 -26.87
CA GLU A 214 1.23 10.00 -27.64
C GLU A 214 0.83 11.44 -27.99
#